data_483e1712ef91e05a293c54c78e059737
#
_entry.id   483e1712ef91e05a293c54c78e059737
#
_cell.length_a   1.000
_cell.length_b   1.000
_cell.length_c   1.000
_cell.angle_alpha   90.00
_cell.angle_beta   90.00
_cell.angle_gamma   90.00
#
_symmetry.space_group_name_H-M   'P 1'
#
loop_
_entity.id
_entity.type
_entity.pdbx_description
1 polymer ?
#
loop_
_entity_poly.entity_id
_entity_poly.type
_entity_poly.pdbx_seq_one_letter_code
_entity_poly.pdbx_strand_id
1 'polypeptide(L)'
;IMINGILWAVGAGIMLGLYALPEKYIKGYKYENTWFLFFFLALIVMPLVSSFLLIDNFCDVLASLPSNVLYLMVLTSFLWGMGVQLWSKAIDYIGVSLGFSIFIGSVILVGSILPFIVDGLPSENALWYIIIGLIIILIGVVSNGRAGILRKESSEHKDSMEQLSSGKTLRGIFIALIGGLLATGFSLANAVGNAPITEAVVTQGNPEWMSAIAIMFIIYPVSYTHLRAHETV
;
A
#
# COMPACT_ATOMS: atom_id res chain seq x y z
N ILE A 1 -21.91 -4.03 -15.67
CA ILE A 1 -21.23 -3.85 -14.33
C ILE A 1 -19.79 -4.35 -14.41
N MET A 2 -19.49 -5.58 -14.88
CA MET A 2 -18.12 -6.13 -14.94
C MET A 2 -17.12 -5.30 -15.75
N ILE A 3 -17.49 -4.81 -16.95
CA ILE A 3 -16.60 -4.04 -17.82
C ILE A 3 -16.14 -2.73 -17.16
N ASN A 4 -17.04 -2.03 -16.48
CA ASN A 4 -16.70 -0.79 -15.77
C ASN A 4 -15.68 -1.05 -14.65
N GLY A 5 -15.84 -2.12 -13.88
CA GLY A 5 -14.88 -2.50 -12.84
C GLY A 5 -13.48 -2.79 -13.39
N ILE A 6 -13.40 -3.50 -14.53
CA ILE A 6 -12.13 -3.77 -15.22
C ILE A 6 -11.47 -2.46 -15.69
N LEU A 7 -12.24 -1.55 -16.30
CA LEU A 7 -11.72 -0.27 -16.77
C LEU A 7 -11.16 0.58 -15.62
N TRP A 8 -11.88 0.63 -14.49
CA TRP A 8 -11.40 1.32 -13.30
C TRP A 8 -10.15 0.68 -12.71
N ALA A 9 -10.07 -0.65 -12.66
CA ALA A 9 -8.89 -1.36 -12.18
C ALA A 9 -7.66 -1.12 -13.07
N VAL A 10 -7.83 -1.15 -14.40
CA VAL A 10 -6.76 -0.84 -15.36
C VAL A 10 -6.33 0.62 -15.23
N GLY A 11 -7.28 1.56 -15.14
CA GLY A 11 -6.99 2.97 -14.91
C GLY A 11 -6.20 3.22 -13.63
N ALA A 12 -6.62 2.61 -12.52
CA ALA A 12 -5.91 2.69 -11.25
C ALA A 12 -4.49 2.10 -11.35
N GLY A 13 -4.33 0.97 -12.03
CA GLY A 13 -3.01 0.35 -12.27
C GLY A 13 -2.07 1.24 -13.08
N ILE A 14 -2.58 1.89 -14.13
CA ILE A 14 -1.80 2.86 -14.92
C ILE A 14 -1.40 4.06 -14.06
N MET A 15 -2.33 4.63 -13.31
CA MET A 15 -2.06 5.74 -12.38
C MET A 15 -1.00 5.37 -11.34
N LEU A 16 -1.12 4.18 -10.76
CA LEU A 16 -0.13 3.65 -9.81
C LEU A 16 1.24 3.42 -10.46
N GLY A 17 1.29 3.02 -11.73
CA GLY A 17 2.56 2.87 -12.48
C GLY A 17 3.22 4.21 -12.82
N LEU A 18 2.44 5.26 -12.97
CA LEU A 18 2.91 6.58 -13.40
C LEU A 18 3.17 7.57 -12.25
N TYR A 19 2.75 7.26 -11.02
CA TYR A 19 2.76 8.23 -9.91
C TYR A 19 4.15 8.79 -9.59
N ALA A 20 5.21 8.03 -9.82
CA ALA A 20 6.59 8.46 -9.59
C ALA A 20 7.22 9.14 -10.83
N LEU A 21 6.56 9.11 -11.99
CA LEU A 21 7.10 9.67 -13.23
C LEU A 21 7.38 11.19 -13.16
N PRO A 22 6.53 12.03 -12.55
CA PRO A 22 6.75 13.46 -12.47
C PRO A 22 8.06 13.84 -11.77
N GLU A 23 8.55 13.01 -10.84
CA GLU A 23 9.80 13.26 -10.12
C GLU A 23 11.01 13.43 -11.05
N LYS A 24 11.06 12.68 -12.17
CA LYS A 24 12.12 12.79 -13.17
C LYS A 24 12.26 14.18 -13.77
N TYR A 25 11.23 14.99 -13.74
CA TYR A 25 11.16 16.33 -14.32
C TYR A 25 11.35 17.44 -13.28
N ILE A 26 11.36 17.11 -11.99
CA ILE A 26 11.57 18.08 -10.91
C ILE A 26 13.06 18.40 -10.84
N LYS A 27 13.39 19.69 -11.01
CA LYS A 27 14.76 20.19 -10.91
C LYS A 27 14.87 21.16 -9.74
N GLY A 28 16.00 21.14 -9.04
CA GLY A 28 16.29 22.07 -7.96
C GLY A 28 15.70 21.72 -6.59
N TYR A 29 14.94 20.63 -6.48
CA TYR A 29 14.46 20.10 -5.22
C TYR A 29 15.24 18.85 -4.83
N LYS A 30 15.50 18.68 -3.54
CA LYS A 30 16.06 17.43 -3.02
C LYS A 30 14.97 16.33 -3.07
N TYR A 31 15.41 15.12 -3.36
CA TYR A 31 14.55 13.92 -3.43
C TYR A 31 13.63 13.78 -2.22
N GLU A 32 14.19 13.93 -1.02
CA GLU A 32 13.47 13.79 0.24
C GLU A 32 12.32 14.82 0.37
N ASN A 33 12.57 16.06 -0.03
CA ASN A 33 11.57 17.13 0.03
C ASN A 33 10.41 16.89 -0.94
N THR A 34 10.71 16.36 -2.13
CA THR A 34 9.69 16.04 -3.15
C THR A 34 8.78 14.94 -2.65
N TRP A 35 9.35 13.85 -2.14
CA TRP A 35 8.57 12.74 -1.64
C TRP A 35 7.83 13.07 -0.34
N PHE A 36 8.43 13.86 0.53
CA PHE A 36 7.73 14.37 1.71
C PHE A 36 6.48 15.15 1.33
N LEU A 37 6.61 16.12 0.41
CA LEU A 37 5.49 16.93 -0.04
C LEU A 37 4.43 16.08 -0.74
N PHE A 38 4.86 15.15 -1.60
CA PHE A 38 3.97 14.23 -2.29
C PHE A 38 3.15 13.40 -1.31
N PHE A 39 3.78 12.73 -0.35
CA PHE A 39 3.07 11.92 0.63
C PHE A 39 2.22 12.75 1.58
N PHE A 40 2.67 13.93 1.98
CA PHE A 40 1.87 14.84 2.78
C PHE A 40 0.56 15.22 2.06
N LEU A 41 0.66 15.62 0.80
CA LEU A 41 -0.51 15.96 -0.01
C LEU A 41 -1.40 14.73 -0.24
N ALA A 42 -0.82 13.60 -0.62
CA ALA A 42 -1.58 12.39 -0.98
C ALA A 42 -2.22 11.68 0.22
N LEU A 43 -1.54 11.64 1.37
CA LEU A 43 -1.98 10.85 2.52
C LEU A 43 -2.68 11.68 3.61
N ILE A 44 -2.49 12.99 3.63
CA ILE A 44 -3.14 13.88 4.61
C ILE A 44 -4.12 14.81 3.93
N VAL A 45 -3.63 15.66 3.02
CA VAL A 45 -4.43 16.76 2.48
C VAL A 45 -5.57 16.23 1.59
N MET A 46 -5.26 15.32 0.67
CA MET A 46 -6.27 14.81 -0.28
C MET A 46 -7.41 14.05 0.41
N PRO A 47 -7.15 13.07 1.31
CA PRO A 47 -8.23 12.39 2.02
C PRO A 47 -9.07 13.34 2.88
N LEU A 48 -8.43 14.27 3.58
CA LEU A 48 -9.12 15.25 4.42
C LEU A 48 -10.00 16.15 3.56
N VAL A 49 -9.45 16.80 2.56
CA VAL A 49 -10.18 17.75 1.69
C VAL A 49 -11.29 17.02 0.93
N SER A 50 -11.03 15.86 0.33
CA SER A 50 -12.04 15.12 -0.43
C SER A 50 -13.18 14.61 0.45
N SER A 51 -12.90 14.15 1.67
CA SER A 51 -13.95 13.68 2.59
C SER A 51 -14.91 14.80 3.00
N PHE A 52 -14.37 15.96 3.38
CA PHE A 52 -15.22 17.09 3.79
C PHE A 52 -15.91 17.83 2.64
N LEU A 53 -15.36 17.77 1.41
CA LEU A 53 -15.96 18.43 0.26
C LEU A 53 -16.96 17.56 -0.49
N LEU A 54 -16.77 16.24 -0.52
CA LEU A 54 -17.56 15.35 -1.36
C LEU A 54 -18.63 14.57 -0.58
N ILE A 55 -18.40 14.29 0.72
CA ILE A 55 -19.31 13.47 1.52
C ILE A 55 -20.20 14.40 2.34
N ASP A 56 -21.49 14.40 2.05
CA ASP A 56 -22.47 15.14 2.83
C ASP A 56 -22.57 14.55 4.25
N ASN A 57 -22.64 15.44 5.26
CA ASN A 57 -22.71 15.07 6.69
C ASN A 57 -21.56 14.12 7.13
N PHE A 58 -20.33 14.33 6.63
CA PHE A 58 -19.20 13.46 6.90
C PHE A 58 -18.91 13.24 8.40
N CYS A 59 -19.13 14.26 9.24
CA CYS A 59 -18.99 14.12 10.69
C CYS A 59 -19.98 13.11 11.27
N ASP A 60 -21.22 13.08 10.77
CA ASP A 60 -22.24 12.12 11.21
C ASP A 60 -21.94 10.71 10.72
N VAL A 61 -21.37 10.59 9.50
CA VAL A 61 -20.83 9.31 9.00
C VAL A 61 -19.80 8.76 9.99
N LEU A 62 -18.81 9.57 10.38
CA LEU A 62 -17.77 9.13 11.34
C LEU A 62 -18.34 8.81 12.72
N ALA A 63 -19.27 9.64 13.21
CA ALA A 63 -19.88 9.46 14.53
C ALA A 63 -20.76 8.21 14.63
N SER A 64 -21.31 7.74 13.52
CA SER A 64 -22.13 6.53 13.45
C SER A 64 -21.33 5.23 13.46
N LEU A 65 -20.02 5.29 13.22
CA LEU A 65 -19.18 4.10 13.11
C LEU A 65 -18.96 3.41 14.49
N PRO A 66 -19.03 2.09 14.55
CA PRO A 66 -18.72 1.35 15.77
C PRO A 66 -17.26 1.56 16.23
N SER A 67 -17.05 1.85 17.50
CA SER A 67 -15.72 2.14 18.06
C SER A 67 -14.72 1.01 17.85
N ASN A 68 -15.17 -0.27 17.85
CA ASN A 68 -14.31 -1.41 17.58
C ASN A 68 -13.81 -1.45 16.14
N VAL A 69 -14.63 -1.03 15.17
CA VAL A 69 -14.23 -0.92 13.76
C VAL A 69 -13.16 0.15 13.61
N LEU A 70 -13.40 1.35 14.17
CA LEU A 70 -12.43 2.44 14.15
C LEU A 70 -11.10 2.04 14.79
N TYR A 71 -11.16 1.39 15.96
CA TYR A 71 -9.96 0.91 16.65
C TYR A 71 -9.16 -0.09 15.81
N LEU A 72 -9.84 -1.07 15.20
CA LEU A 72 -9.18 -2.06 14.34
C LEU A 72 -8.59 -1.41 13.09
N MET A 73 -9.28 -0.47 12.45
CA MET A 73 -8.77 0.26 11.30
C MET A 73 -7.54 1.09 11.66
N VAL A 74 -7.55 1.81 12.77
CA VAL A 74 -6.41 2.58 13.25
C VAL A 74 -5.22 1.67 13.56
N LEU A 75 -5.44 0.57 14.29
CA LEU A 75 -4.39 -0.38 14.63
C LEU A 75 -3.75 -1.01 13.40
N THR A 76 -4.57 -1.46 12.46
CA THR A 76 -4.06 -2.12 11.24
C THR A 76 -3.41 -1.14 10.27
N SER A 77 -3.89 0.12 10.22
CA SER A 77 -3.23 1.20 9.48
C SER A 77 -1.87 1.58 10.08
N PHE A 78 -1.76 1.55 11.40
CA PHE A 78 -0.49 1.71 12.10
C PHE A 78 0.51 0.61 11.73
N LEU A 79 0.08 -0.65 11.70
CA LEU A 79 0.93 -1.77 11.27
C LEU A 79 1.40 -1.60 9.83
N TRP A 80 0.54 -1.09 8.93
CA TRP A 80 0.94 -0.74 7.58
C TRP A 80 2.08 0.29 7.57
N GLY A 81 1.96 1.38 8.32
CA GLY A 81 3.02 2.39 8.45
C GLY A 81 4.35 1.79 8.92
N MET A 82 4.31 0.92 9.93
CA MET A 82 5.49 0.18 10.39
C MET A 82 6.09 -0.72 9.30
N GLY A 83 5.23 -1.39 8.53
CA GLY A 83 5.65 -2.23 7.41
C GLY A 83 6.43 -1.46 6.34
N VAL A 84 5.97 -0.27 5.99
CA VAL A 84 6.64 0.63 5.03
C VAL A 84 8.01 1.08 5.55
N GLN A 85 8.15 1.35 6.85
CA GLN A 85 9.45 1.67 7.47
C GLN A 85 10.44 0.50 7.37
N LEU A 86 9.97 -0.72 7.64
CA LEU A 86 10.82 -1.90 7.51
C LEU A 86 11.24 -2.15 6.06
N TRP A 87 10.36 -1.87 5.10
CA TRP A 87 10.69 -1.93 3.68
C TRP A 87 11.85 -0.96 3.34
N SER A 88 11.78 0.29 3.79
CA SER A 88 12.87 1.25 3.59
C SER A 88 14.20 0.69 4.12
N LYS A 89 14.21 0.15 5.35
CA LYS A 89 15.40 -0.50 5.91
C LYS A 89 15.87 -1.72 5.13
N ALA A 90 14.97 -2.52 4.58
CA ALA A 90 15.34 -3.68 3.76
C ALA A 90 16.09 -3.26 2.49
N ILE A 91 15.70 -2.13 1.88
CA ILE A 91 16.38 -1.57 0.71
C ILE A 91 17.85 -1.29 0.98
N ASP A 92 18.19 -0.79 2.17
CA ASP A 92 19.58 -0.51 2.56
C ASP A 92 20.43 -1.79 2.61
N TYR A 93 19.82 -2.94 2.92
CA TYR A 93 20.53 -4.23 3.00
C TYR A 93 20.63 -4.96 1.67
N ILE A 94 19.55 -4.98 0.87
CA ILE A 94 19.45 -5.83 -0.32
C ILE A 94 19.19 -5.06 -1.62
N GLY A 95 19.11 -3.75 -1.54
CA GLY A 95 18.85 -2.86 -2.66
C GLY A 95 17.37 -2.76 -3.05
N VAL A 96 17.06 -1.74 -3.82
CA VAL A 96 15.67 -1.37 -4.18
C VAL A 96 14.93 -2.51 -4.87
N SER A 97 15.54 -3.11 -5.90
CA SER A 97 14.83 -4.07 -6.74
C SER A 97 14.45 -5.35 -6.00
N LEU A 98 15.40 -5.94 -5.26
CA LEU A 98 15.14 -7.16 -4.50
C LEU A 98 14.26 -6.88 -3.28
N GLY A 99 14.54 -5.80 -2.55
CA GLY A 99 13.75 -5.38 -1.38
C GLY A 99 12.30 -5.08 -1.74
N PHE A 100 12.08 -4.35 -2.84
CA PHE A 100 10.73 -4.05 -3.34
C PHE A 100 9.99 -5.32 -3.77
N SER A 101 10.65 -6.21 -4.51
CA SER A 101 10.01 -7.43 -5.02
C SER A 101 9.59 -8.36 -3.88
N ILE A 102 10.43 -8.56 -2.86
CA ILE A 102 10.09 -9.39 -1.71
C ILE A 102 8.97 -8.76 -0.89
N PHE A 103 9.08 -7.46 -0.61
CA PHE A 103 8.08 -6.73 0.16
C PHE A 103 6.70 -6.77 -0.53
N ILE A 104 6.62 -6.35 -1.80
CA ILE A 104 5.36 -6.33 -2.55
C ILE A 104 4.81 -7.74 -2.75
N GLY A 105 5.67 -8.74 -3.03
CA GLY A 105 5.25 -10.13 -3.11
C GLY A 105 4.59 -10.62 -1.83
N SER A 106 5.14 -10.28 -0.67
CA SER A 106 4.57 -10.61 0.64
C SER A 106 3.23 -9.90 0.87
N VAL A 107 3.15 -8.59 0.53
CA VAL A 107 1.90 -7.81 0.64
C VAL A 107 0.80 -8.41 -0.23
N ILE A 108 1.11 -8.76 -1.47
CA ILE A 108 0.13 -9.31 -2.40
C ILE A 108 -0.37 -10.68 -1.93
N LEU A 109 0.56 -11.59 -1.55
CA LEU A 109 0.20 -12.92 -1.08
C LEU A 109 -0.73 -12.87 0.13
N VAL A 110 -0.31 -12.20 1.18
CA VAL A 110 -1.05 -12.17 2.44
C VAL A 110 -2.27 -11.25 2.33
N GLY A 111 -2.10 -10.08 1.71
CA GLY A 111 -3.17 -9.10 1.56
C GLY A 111 -4.35 -9.59 0.71
N SER A 112 -4.11 -10.48 -0.25
CA SER A 112 -5.18 -11.09 -1.06
C SER A 112 -6.00 -12.14 -0.29
N ILE A 113 -5.44 -12.71 0.77
CA ILE A 113 -6.11 -13.75 1.57
C ILE A 113 -6.87 -13.12 2.76
N LEU A 114 -6.36 -12.01 3.30
CA LEU A 114 -6.92 -11.37 4.49
C LEU A 114 -8.41 -11.01 4.39
N PRO A 115 -8.93 -10.47 3.26
CA PRO A 115 -10.37 -10.20 3.14
C PRO A 115 -11.24 -11.43 3.36
N PHE A 116 -10.75 -12.63 3.00
CA PHE A 116 -11.52 -13.87 3.19
C PHE A 116 -11.71 -14.25 4.65
N ILE A 117 -10.86 -13.72 5.55
CA ILE A 117 -11.00 -13.91 6.99
C ILE A 117 -12.15 -13.04 7.53
N VAL A 118 -12.37 -11.88 6.94
CA VAL A 118 -13.39 -10.91 7.36
C VAL A 118 -14.73 -11.20 6.68
N ASP A 119 -14.71 -11.34 5.36
CA ASP A 119 -15.91 -11.43 4.51
C ASP A 119 -16.31 -12.86 4.17
N GLY A 120 -15.47 -13.85 4.52
CA GLY A 120 -15.63 -15.25 4.13
C GLY A 120 -15.09 -15.56 2.74
N LEU A 121 -15.13 -16.86 2.38
CA LEU A 121 -14.62 -17.31 1.07
C LEU A 121 -15.57 -16.87 -0.05
N PRO A 122 -15.02 -16.37 -1.17
CA PRO A 122 -15.80 -16.05 -2.35
C PRO A 122 -16.36 -17.33 -3.00
N SER A 123 -17.25 -17.16 -3.99
CA SER A 123 -17.74 -18.29 -4.78
C SER A 123 -16.58 -19.04 -5.45
N GLU A 124 -16.74 -20.35 -5.67
CA GLU A 124 -15.71 -21.22 -6.23
C GLU A 124 -15.14 -20.67 -7.55
N ASN A 125 -15.97 -20.16 -8.45
CA ASN A 125 -15.55 -19.55 -9.69
C ASN A 125 -14.70 -18.29 -9.46
N ALA A 126 -15.07 -17.44 -8.52
CA ALA A 126 -14.31 -16.24 -8.18
C ALA A 126 -12.95 -16.60 -7.56
N LEU A 127 -12.91 -17.63 -6.72
CA LEU A 127 -11.68 -18.11 -6.10
C LEU A 127 -10.65 -18.55 -7.17
N TRP A 128 -11.07 -19.26 -8.21
CA TRP A 128 -10.16 -19.64 -9.30
C TRP A 128 -9.60 -18.43 -10.05
N TYR A 129 -10.41 -17.43 -10.34
CA TYR A 129 -9.91 -16.19 -10.97
C TYR A 129 -8.91 -15.45 -10.09
N ILE A 130 -9.14 -15.42 -8.79
CA ILE A 130 -8.23 -14.79 -7.81
C ILE A 130 -6.89 -15.55 -7.77
N ILE A 131 -6.92 -16.89 -7.71
CA ILE A 131 -5.70 -17.71 -7.72
C ILE A 131 -4.89 -17.51 -9.00
N ILE A 132 -5.55 -17.52 -10.16
CA ILE A 132 -4.86 -17.30 -11.45
C ILE A 132 -4.25 -15.90 -11.48
N GLY A 133 -5.02 -14.86 -11.07
CA GLY A 133 -4.52 -13.49 -10.99
C GLY A 133 -3.32 -13.37 -10.06
N LEU A 134 -3.36 -14.03 -8.90
CA LEU A 134 -2.27 -14.03 -7.93
C LEU A 134 -0.99 -14.66 -8.51
N ILE A 135 -1.12 -15.79 -9.22
CA ILE A 135 0.02 -16.46 -9.88
C ILE A 135 0.64 -15.52 -10.92
N ILE A 136 -0.18 -14.85 -11.76
CA ILE A 136 0.30 -13.91 -12.78
C ILE A 136 1.07 -12.75 -12.13
N ILE A 137 0.54 -12.17 -11.05
CA ILE A 137 1.18 -11.08 -10.33
C ILE A 137 2.51 -11.54 -9.73
N LEU A 138 2.56 -12.73 -9.11
CA LEU A 138 3.79 -13.27 -8.53
C LEU A 138 4.86 -13.51 -9.60
N ILE A 139 4.49 -14.00 -10.77
CA ILE A 139 5.42 -14.12 -11.91
C ILE A 139 5.97 -12.73 -12.28
N GLY A 140 5.13 -11.70 -12.32
CA GLY A 140 5.55 -10.32 -12.57
C GLY A 140 6.53 -9.80 -11.51
N VAL A 141 6.24 -10.03 -10.22
CA VAL A 141 7.10 -9.63 -9.09
C VAL A 141 8.46 -10.32 -9.17
N VAL A 142 8.50 -11.62 -9.41
CA VAL A 142 9.75 -12.39 -9.57
C VAL A 142 10.53 -11.92 -10.79
N SER A 143 9.87 -11.67 -11.90
CA SER A 143 10.49 -11.16 -13.13
C SER A 143 11.12 -9.77 -12.92
N ASN A 144 10.41 -8.87 -12.21
CA ASN A 144 10.92 -7.55 -11.86
C ASN A 144 12.13 -7.63 -10.92
N GLY A 145 12.09 -8.48 -9.91
CA GLY A 145 13.20 -8.72 -8.99
C GLY A 145 14.44 -9.23 -9.74
N ARG A 146 14.25 -10.19 -10.64
CA ARG A 146 15.33 -10.76 -11.48
C ARG A 146 15.91 -9.71 -12.45
N ALA A 147 15.06 -8.93 -13.11
CA ALA A 147 15.51 -7.86 -14.01
C ALA A 147 16.36 -6.82 -13.28
N GLY A 148 16.00 -6.49 -12.03
CA GLY A 148 16.78 -5.57 -11.21
C GLY A 148 18.16 -6.13 -10.82
N ILE A 149 18.26 -7.42 -10.50
CA ILE A 149 19.53 -8.09 -10.21
C ILE A 149 20.43 -8.06 -11.46
N LEU A 150 19.90 -8.48 -12.61
CA LEU A 150 20.65 -8.50 -13.88
C LEU A 150 21.12 -7.11 -14.30
N ARG A 151 20.29 -6.06 -14.07
CA ARG A 151 20.68 -4.67 -14.37
C ARG A 151 21.84 -4.22 -13.48
N LYS A 152 21.87 -4.64 -12.22
CA LYS A 152 22.95 -4.33 -11.28
C LYS A 152 24.26 -5.02 -11.68
N GLU A 153 24.20 -6.24 -12.18
CA GLU A 153 25.34 -6.99 -12.69
C GLU A 153 25.91 -6.39 -13.98
N SER A 154 25.05 -5.83 -14.86
CA SER A 154 25.47 -5.25 -16.15
C SER A 154 25.98 -3.82 -16.05
N SER A 155 25.64 -3.07 -15.00
CA SER A 155 26.21 -1.75 -14.74
C SER A 155 27.57 -1.90 -14.05
N GLU A 156 28.61 -2.11 -14.87
CA GLU A 156 30.01 -2.19 -14.44
C GLU A 156 30.51 -0.87 -13.84
N HIS A 157 30.24 -0.66 -12.56
CA HIS A 157 31.18 0.01 -11.68
C HIS A 157 31.60 -1.02 -10.63
N LYS A 158 32.75 -1.65 -10.93
CA LYS A 158 33.39 -2.72 -10.15
C LYS A 158 33.89 -2.30 -8.77
N ASP A 159 33.67 -1.06 -8.34
CA ASP A 159 34.28 -0.50 -7.13
C ASP A 159 33.42 -0.54 -5.86
N SER A 160 32.27 -1.19 -5.88
CA SER A 160 31.43 -1.37 -4.67
C SER A 160 30.80 -2.76 -4.55
N MET A 161 31.40 -3.78 -5.10
CA MET A 161 31.18 -5.14 -4.62
C MET A 161 31.94 -5.36 -3.30
N GLU A 162 31.60 -4.59 -2.28
CA GLU A 162 31.66 -5.15 -0.92
C GLU A 162 30.75 -6.39 -0.98
N GLN A 163 31.37 -7.54 -0.93
CA GLN A 163 30.71 -8.83 -0.79
C GLN A 163 29.61 -8.65 0.25
N LEU A 164 28.34 -8.58 -0.20
CA LEU A 164 27.21 -8.63 0.70
C LEU A 164 27.41 -9.90 1.51
N SER A 165 27.91 -9.76 2.73
CA SER A 165 28.06 -10.88 3.65
C SER A 165 26.72 -11.61 3.64
N SER A 166 26.73 -12.92 3.44
CA SER A 166 25.52 -13.76 3.37
C SER A 166 24.53 -13.43 4.50
N GLY A 167 25.05 -13.04 5.66
CA GLY A 167 24.26 -12.61 6.81
C GLY A 167 23.53 -11.27 6.63
N LYS A 168 24.12 -10.29 5.93
CA LYS A 168 23.46 -8.99 5.64
C LYS A 168 22.30 -9.21 4.65
N THR A 169 22.50 -10.03 3.61
CA THR A 169 21.45 -10.34 2.64
C THR A 169 20.28 -11.07 3.30
N LEU A 170 20.54 -12.10 4.11
CA LEU A 170 19.50 -12.83 4.82
C LEU A 170 18.70 -11.91 5.76
N ARG A 171 19.38 -11.02 6.49
CA ARG A 171 18.75 -10.02 7.36
C ARG A 171 17.83 -9.08 6.56
N GLY A 172 18.28 -8.58 5.41
CA GLY A 172 17.48 -7.73 4.53
C GLY A 172 16.24 -8.43 4.00
N ILE A 173 16.34 -9.70 3.59
CA ILE A 173 15.21 -10.53 3.16
C ILE A 173 14.21 -10.69 4.30
N PHE A 174 14.66 -11.00 5.51
CA PHE A 174 13.80 -11.18 6.67
C PHE A 174 13.07 -9.89 7.06
N ILE A 175 13.76 -8.74 7.03
CA ILE A 175 13.16 -7.43 7.26
C ILE A 175 12.11 -7.11 6.19
N ALA A 176 12.38 -7.40 4.90
CA ALA A 176 11.42 -7.19 3.81
C ALA A 176 10.17 -8.06 3.97
N LEU A 177 10.32 -9.33 4.36
CA LEU A 177 9.19 -10.24 4.61
C LEU A 177 8.33 -9.77 5.77
N ILE A 178 8.93 -9.43 6.92
CA ILE A 178 8.18 -8.89 8.07
C ILE A 178 7.52 -7.57 7.70
N GLY A 179 8.24 -6.68 7.02
CA GLY A 179 7.69 -5.42 6.53
C GLY A 179 6.47 -5.63 5.63
N GLY A 180 6.55 -6.56 4.68
CA GLY A 180 5.45 -6.93 3.81
C GLY A 180 4.26 -7.51 4.58
N LEU A 181 4.52 -8.38 5.56
CA LEU A 181 3.47 -8.92 6.42
C LEU A 181 2.74 -7.83 7.20
N LEU A 182 3.46 -6.91 7.83
CA LEU A 182 2.84 -5.78 8.55
C LEU A 182 2.11 -4.83 7.60
N ALA A 183 2.64 -4.64 6.38
CA ALA A 183 2.03 -3.77 5.39
C ALA A 183 0.68 -4.29 4.87
N THR A 184 0.36 -5.58 5.04
CA THR A 184 -0.97 -6.12 4.76
C THR A 184 -2.05 -5.55 5.69
N GLY A 185 -1.66 -4.87 6.76
CA GLY A 185 -2.55 -4.08 7.61
C GLY A 185 -3.44 -3.11 6.83
N PHE A 186 -2.95 -2.57 5.70
CA PHE A 186 -3.78 -1.78 4.77
C PHE A 186 -4.98 -2.57 4.23
N SER A 187 -4.75 -3.78 3.75
CA SER A 187 -5.83 -4.64 3.22
C SER A 187 -6.83 -5.03 4.30
N LEU A 188 -6.33 -5.30 5.51
CA LEU A 188 -7.18 -5.65 6.64
C LEU A 188 -8.01 -4.44 7.11
N ALA A 189 -7.41 -3.24 7.17
CA ALA A 189 -8.14 -2.01 7.50
C ALA A 189 -9.28 -1.75 6.51
N ASN A 190 -9.00 -1.95 5.20
CA ASN A 190 -10.02 -1.86 4.16
C ASN A 190 -11.14 -2.89 4.35
N ALA A 191 -10.81 -4.15 4.55
CA ALA A 191 -11.80 -5.21 4.72
C ALA A 191 -12.69 -4.95 5.94
N VAL A 192 -12.11 -4.59 7.09
CA VAL A 192 -12.86 -4.29 8.33
C VAL A 192 -13.74 -3.05 8.17
N GLY A 193 -13.25 -2.02 7.50
CA GLY A 193 -13.96 -0.73 7.33
C GLY A 193 -15.02 -0.74 6.23
N ASN A 194 -14.89 -1.61 5.22
CA ASN A 194 -15.68 -1.53 4.00
C ASN A 194 -17.20 -1.54 4.25
N ALA A 195 -17.72 -2.60 4.85
CA ALA A 195 -19.17 -2.73 5.05
C ALA A 195 -19.73 -1.65 6.00
N PRO A 196 -19.17 -1.41 7.22
CA PRO A 196 -19.72 -0.40 8.13
C PRO A 196 -19.65 1.02 7.59
N ILE A 197 -18.57 1.39 6.89
CA ILE A 197 -18.42 2.73 6.33
C ILE A 197 -19.34 2.92 5.12
N THR A 198 -19.48 1.90 4.28
CA THR A 198 -20.41 1.96 3.16
C THR A 198 -21.83 2.15 3.63
N GLU A 199 -22.27 1.40 4.65
CA GLU A 199 -23.59 1.56 5.25
C GLU A 199 -23.77 2.97 5.83
N ALA A 200 -22.80 3.49 6.58
CA ALA A 200 -22.86 4.83 7.14
C ALA A 200 -22.94 5.92 6.06
N VAL A 201 -22.13 5.82 5.01
CA VAL A 201 -22.12 6.76 3.87
C VAL A 201 -23.45 6.77 3.14
N VAL A 202 -23.99 5.61 2.81
CA VAL A 202 -25.26 5.45 2.09
C VAL A 202 -26.45 5.91 2.97
N THR A 203 -26.42 5.65 4.26
CA THR A 203 -27.46 6.10 5.21
C THR A 203 -27.55 7.63 5.27
N GLN A 204 -26.44 8.34 5.09
CA GLN A 204 -26.41 9.80 4.99
C GLN A 204 -26.78 10.33 3.58
N GLY A 205 -27.23 9.46 2.67
CA GLY A 205 -27.68 9.84 1.32
C GLY A 205 -26.56 9.97 0.28
N ASN A 206 -25.34 9.60 0.62
CA ASN A 206 -24.21 9.67 -0.30
C ASN A 206 -24.12 8.42 -1.22
N PRO A 207 -23.58 8.56 -2.44
CA PRO A 207 -23.29 7.43 -3.30
C PRO A 207 -22.29 6.43 -2.66
N GLU A 208 -22.50 5.15 -2.88
CA GLU A 208 -21.70 4.06 -2.30
C GLU A 208 -20.19 4.20 -2.55
N TRP A 209 -19.78 4.67 -3.74
CA TRP A 209 -18.36 4.82 -4.08
C TRP A 209 -17.59 5.81 -3.19
N MET A 210 -18.30 6.74 -2.52
CA MET A 210 -17.69 7.68 -1.59
C MET A 210 -17.19 7.02 -0.30
N SER A 211 -17.64 5.79 -0.01
CA SER A 211 -17.11 4.99 1.10
C SER A 211 -15.59 4.77 0.99
N ALA A 212 -15.06 4.62 -0.23
CA ALA A 212 -13.63 4.51 -0.46
C ALA A 212 -12.86 5.75 0.01
N ILE A 213 -13.42 6.95 -0.17
CA ILE A 213 -12.83 8.21 0.30
C ILE A 213 -12.84 8.25 1.83
N ALA A 214 -13.95 7.88 2.46
CA ALA A 214 -14.07 7.85 3.92
C ALA A 214 -13.12 6.82 4.55
N ILE A 215 -12.93 5.66 3.92
CA ILE A 215 -11.96 4.65 4.35
C ILE A 215 -10.54 5.22 4.30
N MET A 216 -10.15 5.88 3.20
CA MET A 216 -8.82 6.46 3.04
C MET A 216 -8.55 7.59 4.02
N PHE A 217 -9.58 8.36 4.42
CA PHE A 217 -9.48 9.37 5.47
C PHE A 217 -9.01 8.79 6.81
N ILE A 218 -9.43 7.56 7.15
CA ILE A 218 -9.03 6.91 8.39
C ILE A 218 -7.64 6.27 8.24
N ILE A 219 -7.39 5.58 7.13
CA ILE A 219 -6.18 4.75 6.94
C ILE A 219 -4.93 5.61 6.74
N TYR A 220 -4.97 6.61 5.86
CA TYR A 220 -3.78 7.31 5.39
C TYR A 220 -3.11 8.19 6.44
N PRO A 221 -3.83 9.03 7.20
CA PRO A 221 -3.19 9.88 8.20
C PRO A 221 -2.50 9.11 9.32
N VAL A 222 -3.08 7.97 9.73
CA VAL A 222 -2.51 7.13 10.78
C VAL A 222 -1.13 6.59 10.39
N SER A 223 -0.99 6.11 9.16
CA SER A 223 0.30 5.59 8.69
C SER A 223 1.34 6.67 8.43
N TYR A 224 0.93 7.87 7.97
CA TYR A 224 1.83 8.99 7.71
C TYR A 224 2.49 9.53 8.98
N THR A 225 1.78 9.60 10.10
CA THR A 225 2.33 10.11 11.37
C THR A 225 3.54 9.31 11.85
N HIS A 226 3.62 8.03 11.51
CA HIS A 226 4.76 7.17 11.82
C HIS A 226 5.95 7.37 10.90
N LEU A 227 5.74 7.68 9.63
CA LEU A 227 6.82 7.94 8.69
C LEU A 227 7.70 9.10 9.15
N ARG A 228 7.12 10.11 9.80
CA ARG A 228 7.83 11.31 10.24
C ARG A 228 8.59 11.15 11.56
N ALA A 229 8.18 10.27 12.45
CA ALA A 229 8.82 10.13 13.77
C ALA A 229 10.25 9.59 13.70
N HIS A 230 10.67 8.98 12.59
CA HIS A 230 12.00 8.39 12.40
C HIS A 230 12.96 9.19 11.51
N GLU A 231 12.49 10.23 10.82
CA GLU A 231 13.36 11.10 9.99
C GLU A 231 14.06 12.20 10.81
N THR A 232 13.76 12.32 12.09
CA THR A 232 14.29 13.35 13.00
C THR A 232 15.36 12.83 13.96
N VAL A 233 15.94 11.65 13.71
CA VAL A 233 17.07 11.11 14.50
C VAL A 233 18.33 10.98 13.66
#